data_05da99ff238b27116fddbea0328ec5e2
#
_entry.id   05da99ff238b27116fddbea0328ec5e2
#
_cell.length_a   1.000
_cell.length_b   1.000
_cell.length_c   1.000
_cell.angle_alpha   90.00
_cell.angle_beta   90.00
_cell.angle_gamma   90.00
#
_symmetry.space_group_name_H-M   'P 1'
#
loop_
_entity.id
_entity.type
_entity.pdbx_description
1 polymer ?
#
loop_
_entity_poly.entity_id
_entity_poly.type
_entity_poly.pdbx_seq_one_letter_code
_entity_poly.pdbx_strand_id
1 'polypeptide(L)'
;YLALEKSVTICTFGDLVRVPGSKKSLADARSEGGKIHIVYSPADAEKYAKEHPEEEVVFLSVGFETTTPAGCLSVKKAKEEGITNYSMLIANKTMPQAYEALKGSADIFLYPGHVNAITGTKLCEELVQEGVSGVVAGFTAKELLTALAVALTHFQKGKPFFVNCYPRVVTEEGSKEAQRLVDTLMEACDSEWRGLGIIPGSGLRLRDEWGMYDARKK
;
A
#
# COMPACT_ATOMS: atom_id res chain seq x y z
N TYR A 1 19.67 -1.99 -9.61
CA TYR A 1 20.77 -1.08 -9.99
C TYR A 1 21.08 -0.11 -8.85
N LEU A 2 20.14 0.70 -8.36
CA LEU A 2 20.38 1.66 -7.26
C LEU A 2 21.08 1.03 -6.04
N ALA A 3 20.73 -0.20 -5.69
CA ALA A 3 21.34 -0.91 -4.59
C ALA A 3 22.84 -1.18 -4.73
N LEU A 4 23.40 -1.08 -5.94
CA LEU A 4 24.81 -1.28 -6.24
C LEU A 4 25.61 0.03 -6.34
N GLU A 5 24.91 1.18 -6.27
CA GLU A 5 25.56 2.49 -6.21
C GLU A 5 26.21 2.71 -4.83
N LYS A 6 27.48 3.09 -4.79
CA LYS A 6 28.27 3.17 -3.55
C LYS A 6 27.73 4.13 -2.51
N SER A 7 27.09 5.20 -2.94
CA SER A 7 26.51 6.24 -2.08
C SER A 7 25.05 6.00 -1.70
N VAL A 8 24.43 4.95 -2.21
CA VAL A 8 23.00 4.67 -2.02
C VAL A 8 22.80 3.51 -1.05
N THR A 9 21.96 3.71 -0.04
CA THR A 9 21.45 2.65 0.84
C THR A 9 19.95 2.44 0.59
N ILE A 10 19.59 1.22 0.26
CA ILE A 10 18.18 0.82 0.11
C ILE A 10 17.65 0.36 1.45
N CYS A 11 16.67 1.08 1.98
CA CYS A 11 15.89 0.66 3.14
C CYS A 11 14.63 -0.09 2.69
N THR A 12 14.37 -1.26 3.25
CA THR A 12 13.24 -2.11 2.86
C THR A 12 12.75 -2.98 4.00
N PHE A 13 11.51 -3.46 3.91
CA PHE A 13 10.99 -4.49 4.81
C PHE A 13 11.70 -5.83 4.56
N GLY A 14 11.85 -6.63 5.61
CA GLY A 14 12.63 -7.87 5.56
C GLY A 14 12.07 -8.92 4.59
N ASP A 15 10.76 -9.00 4.45
CA ASP A 15 10.07 -9.90 3.52
C ASP A 15 10.33 -9.55 2.04
N LEU A 16 10.59 -8.30 1.71
CA LEU A 16 10.89 -7.86 0.35
C LEU A 16 12.31 -8.20 -0.12
N VAL A 17 13.24 -8.49 0.79
CA VAL A 17 14.66 -8.72 0.45
C VAL A 17 14.84 -9.89 -0.51
N ARG A 18 14.02 -10.93 -0.36
CA ARG A 18 14.10 -12.17 -1.16
C ARG A 18 13.09 -12.21 -2.33
N VAL A 19 12.25 -11.17 -2.49
CA VAL A 19 11.31 -11.12 -3.60
C VAL A 19 12.08 -11.04 -4.91
N PRO A 20 11.82 -11.96 -5.86
CA PRO A 20 12.50 -11.94 -7.14
C PRO A 20 12.06 -10.72 -7.96
N GLY A 21 13.02 -9.90 -8.36
CA GLY A 21 12.82 -8.87 -9.39
C GLY A 21 12.88 -9.45 -10.81
N SER A 22 12.90 -8.58 -11.82
CA SER A 22 13.01 -9.02 -13.22
C SER A 22 14.33 -9.75 -13.53
N LYS A 23 15.41 -9.47 -12.81
CA LYS A 23 16.73 -10.09 -13.00
C LYS A 23 17.29 -10.66 -11.70
N LYS A 24 17.19 -9.93 -10.59
CA LYS A 24 17.79 -10.27 -9.30
C LYS A 24 16.90 -9.80 -8.16
N SER A 25 17.05 -10.41 -6.99
CA SER A 25 16.47 -9.93 -5.73
C SER A 25 17.41 -8.90 -5.05
N LEU A 26 16.92 -8.28 -3.99
CA LEU A 26 17.78 -7.44 -3.14
C LEU A 26 18.81 -8.27 -2.36
N ALA A 27 18.49 -9.53 -2.05
CA ALA A 27 19.46 -10.46 -1.45
C ALA A 27 20.65 -10.70 -2.37
N ASP A 28 20.42 -10.88 -3.68
CA ASP A 28 21.49 -11.01 -4.66
C ASP A 28 22.31 -9.72 -4.75
N ALA A 29 21.66 -8.55 -4.82
CA ALA A 29 22.36 -7.26 -4.83
C ALA A 29 23.23 -7.07 -3.57
N ARG A 30 22.73 -7.51 -2.40
CA ARG A 30 23.51 -7.46 -1.15
C ARG A 30 24.75 -8.34 -1.19
N SER A 31 24.65 -9.54 -1.79
CA SER A 31 25.81 -10.44 -1.96
C SER A 31 26.86 -9.87 -2.92
N GLU A 32 26.47 -8.95 -3.81
CA GLU A 32 27.34 -8.24 -4.74
C GLU A 32 27.90 -6.92 -4.17
N GLY A 33 27.67 -6.66 -2.87
CA GLY A 33 28.20 -5.48 -2.17
C GLY A 33 27.19 -4.31 -2.07
N GLY A 34 25.94 -4.50 -2.48
CA GLY A 34 24.89 -3.50 -2.33
C GLY A 34 24.53 -3.24 -0.86
N LYS A 35 24.30 -1.98 -0.52
CA LYS A 35 23.88 -1.57 0.82
C LYS A 35 22.36 -1.74 0.97
N ILE A 36 21.93 -2.81 1.64
CA ILE A 36 20.53 -3.11 1.95
C ILE A 36 20.35 -3.08 3.46
N HIS A 37 19.55 -2.13 3.93
CA HIS A 37 19.20 -1.96 5.33
C HIS A 37 17.75 -2.41 5.56
N ILE A 38 17.56 -3.37 6.47
CA ILE A 38 16.22 -3.88 6.81
C ILE A 38 15.62 -3.00 7.88
N VAL A 39 14.43 -2.50 7.62
CA VAL A 39 13.65 -1.64 8.53
C VAL A 39 12.29 -2.25 8.82
N TYR A 40 11.69 -1.84 9.93
CA TYR A 40 10.36 -2.28 10.34
C TYR A 40 9.27 -1.22 10.08
N SER A 41 9.72 0.02 9.81
CA SER A 41 8.82 1.12 9.47
C SER A 41 9.51 2.13 8.54
N PRO A 42 8.75 2.97 7.80
CA PRO A 42 9.32 4.09 7.06
C PRO A 42 10.06 5.09 7.96
N ALA A 43 9.63 5.22 9.23
CA ALA A 43 10.29 6.09 10.22
C ALA A 43 11.72 5.61 10.57
N ASP A 44 11.98 4.30 10.54
CA ASP A 44 13.33 3.77 10.76
C ASP A 44 14.25 4.15 9.58
N ALA A 45 13.73 4.15 8.36
CA ALA A 45 14.50 4.58 7.18
C ALA A 45 14.78 6.09 7.20
N GLU A 46 13.83 6.91 7.61
CA GLU A 46 14.00 8.35 7.80
C GLU A 46 15.05 8.64 8.89
N LYS A 47 14.97 7.93 10.01
CA LYS A 47 15.95 8.03 11.11
C LYS A 47 17.34 7.61 10.64
N TYR A 48 17.44 6.51 9.87
CA TYR A 48 18.72 6.07 9.29
C TYR A 48 19.31 7.16 8.40
N ALA A 49 18.52 7.82 7.56
CA ALA A 49 19.00 8.90 6.71
C ALA A 49 19.54 10.09 7.53
N LYS A 50 18.89 10.42 8.64
CA LYS A 50 19.35 11.48 9.57
C LYS A 50 20.69 11.14 10.22
N GLU A 51 20.93 9.87 10.55
CA GLU A 51 22.16 9.38 11.18
C GLU A 51 23.32 9.19 10.18
N HIS A 52 23.01 9.13 8.86
CA HIS A 52 23.99 8.90 7.79
C HIS A 52 23.86 9.97 6.69
N PRO A 53 24.19 11.22 7.00
CA PRO A 53 24.01 12.33 6.06
C PRO A 53 24.87 12.24 4.78
N GLU A 54 25.90 11.38 4.79
CA GLU A 54 26.78 11.10 3.66
C GLU A 54 26.21 10.07 2.66
N GLU A 55 25.10 9.42 3.00
CA GLU A 55 24.45 8.41 2.16
C GLU A 55 23.10 8.91 1.61
N GLU A 56 22.81 8.59 0.36
CA GLU A 56 21.45 8.72 -0.18
C GLU A 56 20.62 7.52 0.26
N VAL A 57 19.57 7.76 1.03
CA VAL A 57 18.71 6.71 1.57
C VAL A 57 17.42 6.62 0.77
N VAL A 58 17.20 5.47 0.16
CA VAL A 58 15.99 5.18 -0.61
C VAL A 58 15.14 4.14 0.09
N PHE A 59 13.98 4.53 0.59
CA PHE A 59 13.01 3.59 1.16
C PHE A 59 12.12 3.00 0.07
N LEU A 60 12.02 1.68 0.00
CA LEU A 60 11.08 0.99 -0.89
C LEU A 60 9.69 0.98 -0.29
N SER A 61 8.86 1.90 -0.72
CA SER A 61 7.47 2.02 -0.27
C SER A 61 6.57 1.11 -1.09
N VAL A 62 6.30 -0.07 -0.56
CA VAL A 62 5.47 -1.11 -1.19
C VAL A 62 4.28 -1.42 -0.28
N GLY A 63 3.10 -1.57 -0.84
CA GLY A 63 1.89 -1.96 -0.10
C GLY A 63 0.63 -1.30 -0.63
N PHE A 64 -0.36 -1.24 0.22
CA PHE A 64 -1.68 -0.73 -0.06
C PHE A 64 -2.04 0.43 0.88
N GLU A 65 -3.31 0.77 0.99
CA GLU A 65 -3.81 1.86 1.84
C GLU A 65 -3.34 1.76 3.30
N THR A 66 -3.08 0.55 3.78
CA THR A 66 -2.65 0.31 5.17
C THR A 66 -1.24 0.81 5.47
N THR A 67 -0.35 0.80 4.49
CA THR A 67 1.08 1.16 4.66
C THR A 67 1.40 2.56 4.14
N THR A 68 0.61 3.07 3.22
CA THR A 68 0.81 4.37 2.57
C THR A 68 0.88 5.55 3.56
N PRO A 69 -0.01 5.66 4.58
CA PRO A 69 0.02 6.77 5.53
C PRO A 69 1.34 6.87 6.31
N ALA A 70 1.92 5.73 6.70
CA ALA A 70 3.21 5.73 7.39
C ALA A 70 4.36 6.25 6.51
N GLY A 71 4.35 5.91 5.20
CA GLY A 71 5.27 6.48 4.22
C GLY A 71 5.09 7.99 4.07
N CYS A 72 3.86 8.46 3.97
CA CYS A 72 3.55 9.90 3.93
C CYS A 72 4.07 10.63 5.18
N LEU A 73 3.86 10.03 6.35
CA LEU A 73 4.31 10.63 7.62
C LEU A 73 5.83 10.76 7.67
N SER A 74 6.58 9.75 7.20
CA SER A 74 8.06 9.81 7.17
C SER A 74 8.57 10.91 6.22
N VAL A 75 7.94 11.10 5.04
CA VAL A 75 8.28 12.19 4.12
C VAL A 75 7.98 13.56 4.75
N LYS A 76 6.80 13.70 5.37
CA LYS A 76 6.43 14.93 6.04
C LYS A 76 7.43 15.30 7.13
N LYS A 77 7.79 14.33 7.96
CA LYS A 77 8.77 14.51 9.04
C LYS A 77 10.16 14.81 8.50
N ALA A 78 10.61 14.12 7.45
CA ALA A 78 11.89 14.42 6.80
C ALA A 78 11.95 15.88 6.32
N LYS A 79 10.87 16.40 5.74
CA LYS A 79 10.76 17.82 5.34
C LYS A 79 10.82 18.76 6.54
N GLU A 80 10.08 18.46 7.61
CA GLU A 80 10.06 19.28 8.84
C GLU A 80 11.42 19.33 9.52
N GLU A 81 12.18 18.24 9.48
CA GLU A 81 13.51 18.11 10.07
C GLU A 81 14.67 18.51 9.11
N GLY A 82 14.37 18.89 7.86
CA GLY A 82 15.38 19.28 6.88
C GLY A 82 16.27 18.14 6.38
N ILE A 83 15.77 16.89 6.44
CA ILE A 83 16.49 15.70 5.96
C ILE A 83 16.36 15.65 4.43
N THR A 84 17.44 15.89 3.70
CA THR A 84 17.44 15.99 2.24
C THR A 84 17.94 14.75 1.52
N ASN A 85 18.64 13.87 2.22
CA ASN A 85 19.19 12.60 1.73
C ASN A 85 18.25 11.41 1.87
N TYR A 86 16.98 11.63 2.25
CA TYR A 86 15.91 10.64 2.30
C TYR A 86 15.03 10.72 1.07
N SER A 87 14.61 9.60 0.52
CA SER A 87 13.60 9.55 -0.54
C SER A 87 12.86 8.22 -0.55
N MET A 88 11.69 8.18 -1.19
CA MET A 88 10.89 6.97 -1.36
C MET A 88 10.83 6.55 -2.82
N LEU A 89 11.07 5.28 -3.09
CA LEU A 89 10.67 4.64 -4.35
C LEU A 89 9.29 4.03 -4.16
N ILE A 90 8.27 4.71 -4.70
CA ILE A 90 6.87 4.39 -4.44
C ILE A 90 6.38 3.33 -5.42
N ALA A 91 5.86 2.24 -4.87
CA ALA A 91 5.15 1.18 -5.58
C ALA A 91 3.82 0.82 -4.85
N ASN A 92 3.30 1.76 -4.05
CA ASN A 92 2.01 1.61 -3.39
C ASN A 92 0.87 1.57 -4.41
N LYS A 93 -0.10 0.72 -4.16
CA LYS A 93 -1.29 0.53 -4.97
C LYS A 93 -2.54 0.77 -4.13
N THR A 94 -3.66 1.01 -4.81
CA THR A 94 -4.95 1.21 -4.16
C THR A 94 -5.97 0.20 -4.65
N MET A 95 -6.83 -0.25 -3.75
CA MET A 95 -7.79 -1.33 -4.04
C MET A 95 -9.02 -0.91 -4.86
N PRO A 96 -9.52 0.34 -4.81
CA PRO A 96 -10.74 0.72 -5.52
C PRO A 96 -10.77 0.30 -7.00
N GLN A 97 -9.79 0.73 -7.77
CA GLN A 97 -9.71 0.42 -9.21
C GLN A 97 -9.42 -1.05 -9.49
N ALA A 98 -8.79 -1.75 -8.53
CA ALA A 98 -8.59 -3.19 -8.64
C ALA A 98 -9.91 -3.96 -8.47
N TYR A 99 -10.81 -3.53 -7.58
CA TYR A 99 -12.14 -4.12 -7.46
C TYR A 99 -12.95 -3.93 -8.74
N GLU A 100 -12.87 -2.75 -9.36
CA GLU A 100 -13.47 -2.47 -10.66
C GLU A 100 -12.93 -3.42 -11.75
N ALA A 101 -11.61 -3.56 -11.84
CA ALA A 101 -10.97 -4.41 -12.83
C ALA A 101 -11.26 -5.91 -12.64
N LEU A 102 -11.62 -6.30 -11.43
CA LEU A 102 -11.93 -7.69 -11.06
C LEU A 102 -13.44 -8.02 -11.11
N LYS A 103 -14.31 -7.08 -11.50
CA LYS A 103 -15.74 -7.36 -11.67
C LYS A 103 -15.97 -8.57 -12.57
N GLY A 104 -16.86 -9.46 -12.14
CA GLY A 104 -17.20 -10.68 -12.86
C GLY A 104 -16.16 -11.80 -12.75
N SER A 105 -15.03 -11.60 -12.09
CA SER A 105 -14.05 -12.67 -11.85
C SER A 105 -14.40 -13.59 -10.69
N ALA A 106 -15.30 -13.17 -9.81
CA ALA A 106 -15.79 -13.92 -8.66
C ALA A 106 -17.24 -13.53 -8.35
N ASP A 107 -17.98 -14.44 -7.75
CA ASP A 107 -19.38 -14.21 -7.32
C ASP A 107 -19.44 -13.34 -6.06
N ILE A 108 -18.44 -13.43 -5.19
CA ILE A 108 -18.37 -12.70 -3.92
C ILE A 108 -16.93 -12.30 -3.63
N PHE A 109 -16.71 -11.05 -3.21
CA PHE A 109 -15.42 -10.59 -2.73
C PHE A 109 -15.32 -10.65 -1.20
N LEU A 110 -14.19 -11.13 -0.69
CA LEU A 110 -13.78 -10.91 0.69
C LEU A 110 -12.89 -9.65 0.74
N TYR A 111 -13.47 -8.54 1.13
CA TYR A 111 -12.74 -7.28 1.26
C TYR A 111 -11.81 -7.32 2.47
N PRO A 112 -10.54 -6.91 2.33
CA PRO A 112 -9.58 -6.92 3.42
C PRO A 112 -9.90 -5.85 4.46
N GLY A 113 -10.24 -6.27 5.68
CA GLY A 113 -10.72 -5.37 6.73
C GLY A 113 -9.75 -4.26 7.10
N HIS A 114 -8.42 -4.49 7.02
CA HIS A 114 -7.45 -3.43 7.30
C HIS A 114 -7.41 -2.34 6.22
N VAL A 115 -7.66 -2.66 4.95
CA VAL A 115 -7.83 -1.66 3.89
C VAL A 115 -9.07 -0.82 4.19
N ASN A 116 -10.19 -1.47 4.47
CA ASN A 116 -11.44 -0.77 4.79
C ASN A 116 -11.39 0.00 6.12
N ALA A 117 -10.50 -0.34 7.04
CA ALA A 117 -10.23 0.48 8.23
C ALA A 117 -9.65 1.87 7.85
N ILE A 118 -8.94 1.96 6.74
CA ILE A 118 -8.43 3.22 6.20
C ILE A 118 -9.46 3.89 5.29
N THR A 119 -10.00 3.16 4.30
CA THR A 119 -10.85 3.71 3.23
C THR A 119 -12.32 3.85 3.60
N GLY A 120 -12.80 3.12 4.62
CA GLY A 120 -14.22 3.02 4.94
C GLY A 120 -14.95 1.98 4.08
N THR A 121 -16.30 1.99 4.14
CA THR A 121 -17.14 0.99 3.44
C THR A 121 -17.86 1.56 2.22
N LYS A 122 -17.89 2.87 2.04
CA LYS A 122 -18.71 3.56 1.04
C LYS A 122 -18.52 2.99 -0.37
N LEU A 123 -17.28 2.80 -0.79
CA LEU A 123 -16.99 2.21 -2.10
C LEU A 123 -17.57 0.80 -2.25
N CYS A 124 -17.45 -0.04 -1.22
CA CYS A 124 -18.00 -1.40 -1.25
C CYS A 124 -19.52 -1.40 -1.38
N GLU A 125 -20.19 -0.41 -0.79
CA GLU A 125 -21.63 -0.20 -0.89
C GLU A 125 -22.02 0.30 -2.29
N GLU A 126 -21.22 1.19 -2.90
CA GLU A 126 -21.40 1.65 -4.27
C GLU A 126 -21.28 0.50 -5.28
N LEU A 127 -20.31 -0.41 -5.10
CA LEU A 127 -20.11 -1.58 -5.94
C LEU A 127 -21.33 -2.54 -5.96
N VAL A 128 -22.16 -2.56 -4.90
CA VAL A 128 -23.42 -3.33 -4.90
C VAL A 128 -24.37 -2.83 -5.98
N GLN A 129 -24.44 -1.52 -6.25
CA GLN A 129 -25.28 -0.94 -7.30
C GLN A 129 -24.84 -1.42 -8.70
N GLU A 130 -23.62 -1.86 -8.81
CA GLU A 130 -23.02 -2.39 -10.05
C GLU A 130 -23.04 -3.92 -10.11
N GLY A 131 -23.75 -4.57 -9.19
CA GLY A 131 -23.95 -6.00 -9.14
C GLY A 131 -22.87 -6.79 -8.42
N VAL A 132 -21.91 -6.11 -7.76
CA VAL A 132 -20.82 -6.76 -7.03
C VAL A 132 -21.26 -7.11 -5.61
N SER A 133 -21.05 -8.35 -5.21
CA SER A 133 -21.31 -8.80 -3.85
C SER A 133 -20.01 -8.91 -3.04
N GLY A 134 -20.06 -8.56 -1.75
CA GLY A 134 -18.89 -8.73 -0.91
C GLY A 134 -19.13 -8.55 0.58
N VAL A 135 -18.18 -9.02 1.35
CA VAL A 135 -18.15 -8.87 2.81
C VAL A 135 -16.79 -8.37 3.25
N VAL A 136 -16.76 -7.45 4.18
CA VAL A 136 -15.50 -7.05 4.86
C VAL A 136 -15.21 -8.07 5.95
N ALA A 137 -14.02 -8.66 5.96
CA ALA A 137 -13.58 -9.63 6.92
C ALA A 137 -12.39 -9.17 7.76
N GLY A 138 -12.34 -9.57 9.03
CA GLY A 138 -11.13 -9.55 9.83
C GLY A 138 -10.21 -10.73 9.49
N PHE A 139 -9.13 -10.92 10.25
CA PHE A 139 -8.05 -11.85 9.89
C PHE A 139 -7.92 -13.04 10.84
N THR A 140 -8.70 -13.11 11.90
CA THR A 140 -8.74 -14.31 12.74
C THR A 140 -9.60 -15.41 12.11
N ALA A 141 -9.33 -16.66 12.44
CA ALA A 141 -10.12 -17.79 11.94
C ALA A 141 -11.63 -17.60 12.19
N LYS A 142 -12.00 -17.11 13.39
CA LYS A 142 -13.40 -16.82 13.72
C LYS A 142 -14.00 -15.75 12.82
N GLU A 143 -13.29 -14.66 12.58
CA GLU A 143 -13.76 -13.55 11.73
C GLU A 143 -13.92 -13.99 10.28
N LEU A 144 -12.95 -14.75 9.75
CA LEU A 144 -13.02 -15.29 8.39
C LEU A 144 -14.17 -16.26 8.22
N LEU A 145 -14.35 -17.22 9.14
CA LEU A 145 -15.46 -18.18 9.09
C LEU A 145 -16.82 -17.48 9.22
N THR A 146 -16.90 -16.47 10.07
CA THR A 146 -18.14 -15.67 10.21
C THR A 146 -18.45 -14.94 8.90
N ALA A 147 -17.46 -14.29 8.30
CA ALA A 147 -17.62 -13.57 7.03
C ALA A 147 -18.05 -14.52 5.90
N LEU A 148 -17.44 -15.70 5.81
CA LEU A 148 -17.83 -16.74 4.84
C LEU A 148 -19.27 -17.23 5.04
N ALA A 149 -19.68 -17.52 6.28
CA ALA A 149 -21.04 -17.95 6.59
C ALA A 149 -22.07 -16.86 6.22
N VAL A 150 -21.78 -15.61 6.53
CA VAL A 150 -22.62 -14.46 6.16
C VAL A 150 -22.68 -14.31 4.63
N ALA A 151 -21.54 -14.38 3.94
CA ALA A 151 -21.46 -14.30 2.50
C ALA A 151 -22.33 -15.36 1.80
N LEU A 152 -22.20 -16.63 2.21
CA LEU A 152 -23.00 -17.73 1.64
C LEU A 152 -24.49 -17.57 1.92
N THR A 153 -24.86 -17.13 3.14
CA THR A 153 -26.26 -16.89 3.50
C THR A 153 -26.91 -15.78 2.65
N HIS A 154 -26.15 -14.73 2.35
CA HIS A 154 -26.65 -13.65 1.50
C HIS A 154 -26.65 -14.04 0.02
N PHE A 155 -25.66 -14.77 -0.43
CA PHE A 155 -25.59 -15.25 -1.83
C PHE A 155 -26.80 -16.10 -2.22
N GLN A 156 -27.28 -16.95 -1.33
CA GLN A 156 -28.49 -17.76 -1.54
C GLN A 156 -29.76 -16.94 -1.81
N LYS A 157 -29.79 -15.64 -1.44
CA LYS A 157 -30.91 -14.75 -1.70
C LYS A 157 -30.95 -14.22 -3.15
N GLY A 158 -29.89 -14.46 -3.94
CA GLY A 158 -29.82 -14.14 -5.36
C GLY A 158 -29.82 -12.64 -5.70
N LYS A 159 -29.41 -11.78 -4.74
CA LYS A 159 -29.29 -10.31 -4.94
C LYS A 159 -27.91 -9.85 -4.52
N PRO A 160 -27.32 -8.86 -5.21
CA PRO A 160 -26.07 -8.24 -4.78
C PRO A 160 -26.19 -7.72 -3.35
N PHE A 161 -25.10 -7.81 -2.60
CA PHE A 161 -25.08 -7.41 -1.19
C PHE A 161 -23.70 -6.95 -0.74
N PHE A 162 -23.70 -6.12 0.30
CA PHE A 162 -22.51 -5.77 1.06
C PHE A 162 -22.79 -5.98 2.57
N VAL A 163 -21.84 -6.58 3.29
CA VAL A 163 -21.91 -6.71 4.75
C VAL A 163 -20.55 -6.43 5.38
N ASN A 164 -20.51 -5.51 6.32
CA ASN A 164 -19.33 -5.31 7.17
C ASN A 164 -19.34 -6.33 8.32
N CYS A 165 -18.54 -7.39 8.21
CA CYS A 165 -18.33 -8.39 9.26
C CYS A 165 -17.18 -8.05 10.22
N TYR A 166 -16.61 -6.83 10.13
CA TYR A 166 -15.50 -6.37 10.98
C TYR A 166 -15.79 -5.00 11.64
N PRO A 167 -17.00 -4.77 12.19
CA PRO A 167 -17.46 -3.45 12.63
C PRO A 167 -16.70 -2.88 13.84
N ARG A 168 -15.94 -3.72 14.57
CA ARG A 168 -15.11 -3.23 15.68
C ARG A 168 -13.90 -2.42 15.22
N VAL A 169 -13.54 -2.48 13.94
CA VAL A 169 -12.37 -1.79 13.35
C VAL A 169 -12.77 -0.93 12.17
N VAL A 170 -13.70 -1.44 11.35
CA VAL A 170 -14.10 -0.80 10.09
C VAL A 170 -15.36 0.02 10.31
N THR A 171 -15.24 1.32 10.07
CA THR A 171 -16.36 2.28 10.07
C THR A 171 -16.72 2.67 8.64
N GLU A 172 -17.87 3.30 8.45
CA GLU A 172 -18.32 3.79 7.15
C GLU A 172 -17.31 4.76 6.50
N GLU A 173 -16.75 5.66 7.29
CA GLU A 173 -15.85 6.72 6.82
C GLU A 173 -14.35 6.34 6.82
N GLY A 174 -13.99 5.24 7.47
CA GLY A 174 -12.60 4.85 7.67
C GLY A 174 -11.78 5.83 8.52
N SER A 175 -10.48 5.91 8.28
CA SER A 175 -9.57 6.85 8.97
C SER A 175 -9.42 8.15 8.18
N LYS A 176 -10.20 9.16 8.53
CA LYS A 176 -10.13 10.49 7.90
C LYS A 176 -8.75 11.14 8.03
N GLU A 177 -8.04 10.88 9.11
CA GLU A 177 -6.70 11.40 9.33
C GLU A 177 -5.70 10.79 8.34
N ALA A 178 -5.72 9.46 8.19
CA ALA A 178 -4.87 8.75 7.23
C ALA A 178 -5.19 9.17 5.79
N GLN A 179 -6.47 9.26 5.43
CA GLN A 179 -6.91 9.70 4.10
C GLN A 179 -6.40 11.12 3.80
N ARG A 180 -6.63 12.09 4.69
CA ARG A 180 -6.15 13.47 4.53
C ARG A 180 -4.62 13.56 4.38
N LEU A 181 -3.88 12.76 5.15
CA LEU A 181 -2.42 12.73 5.06
C LEU A 181 -1.98 12.25 3.68
N VAL A 182 -2.57 11.16 3.18
CA VAL A 182 -2.28 10.64 1.84
C VAL A 182 -2.66 11.66 0.77
N ASP A 183 -3.87 12.22 0.81
CA ASP A 183 -4.35 13.21 -0.16
C ASP A 183 -3.49 14.48 -0.22
N THR A 184 -2.87 14.85 0.92
CA THR A 184 -1.96 16.01 0.98
C THR A 184 -0.64 15.73 0.28
N LEU A 185 -0.10 14.51 0.39
CA LEU A 185 1.23 14.20 -0.12
C LEU A 185 1.22 13.49 -1.46
N MET A 186 0.18 12.72 -1.73
CA MET A 186 0.12 11.83 -2.90
C MET A 186 -1.05 12.13 -3.82
N GLU A 187 -0.93 11.67 -5.04
CA GLU A 187 -2.01 11.66 -6.04
C GLU A 187 -2.01 10.33 -6.79
N ALA A 188 -3.17 9.99 -7.33
CA ALA A 188 -3.36 8.77 -8.10
C ALA A 188 -2.56 8.80 -9.40
N CYS A 189 -2.04 7.65 -9.79
CA CYS A 189 -1.40 7.41 -11.08
C CYS A 189 -1.70 5.99 -11.57
N ASP A 190 -1.43 5.73 -12.85
CA ASP A 190 -1.54 4.40 -13.40
C ASP A 190 -0.49 3.48 -12.80
N SER A 191 -0.86 2.21 -12.58
CA SER A 191 0.06 1.22 -12.04
C SER A 191 -0.10 -0.13 -12.72
N GLU A 192 1.04 -0.78 -12.94
CA GLU A 192 1.06 -2.14 -13.47
C GLU A 192 0.86 -3.16 -12.34
N TRP A 193 -0.09 -4.07 -12.54
CA TRP A 193 -0.39 -5.18 -11.66
C TRP A 193 0.01 -6.49 -12.31
N ARG A 194 0.78 -7.31 -11.60
CA ARG A 194 1.15 -8.63 -12.09
C ARG A 194 -0.11 -9.47 -12.36
N GLY A 195 -0.27 -9.91 -13.60
CA GLY A 195 -1.42 -10.72 -14.04
C GLY A 195 -2.67 -9.92 -14.46
N LEU A 196 -2.75 -8.63 -14.15
CA LEU A 196 -3.88 -7.78 -14.52
C LEU A 196 -3.51 -6.69 -15.53
N GLY A 197 -2.19 -6.44 -15.74
CA GLY A 197 -1.73 -5.36 -16.60
C GLY A 197 -1.81 -3.99 -15.93
N ILE A 198 -1.90 -2.94 -16.74
CA ILE A 198 -2.01 -1.56 -16.26
C ILE A 198 -3.45 -1.28 -15.86
N ILE A 199 -3.65 -0.89 -14.60
CA ILE A 199 -4.94 -0.43 -14.09
C ILE A 199 -4.83 1.09 -13.87
N PRO A 200 -5.59 1.90 -14.62
CA PRO A 200 -5.57 3.37 -14.48
C PRO A 200 -5.93 3.82 -13.06
N GLY A 201 -5.19 4.81 -12.54
CA GLY A 201 -5.46 5.41 -11.24
C GLY A 201 -5.26 4.50 -10.02
N SER A 202 -4.69 3.31 -10.19
CA SER A 202 -4.54 2.31 -9.12
C SER A 202 -3.20 2.37 -8.39
N GLY A 203 -2.33 3.27 -8.75
CA GLY A 203 -1.06 3.55 -8.08
C GLY A 203 -1.06 4.92 -7.42
N LEU A 204 0.00 5.19 -6.68
CA LEU A 204 0.21 6.46 -6.01
C LEU A 204 1.59 7.02 -6.38
N ARG A 205 1.68 8.35 -6.49
CA ARG A 205 2.93 9.10 -6.62
C ARG A 205 2.91 10.32 -5.72
N LEU A 206 4.07 10.81 -5.32
CA LEU A 206 4.15 12.08 -4.60
C LEU A 206 3.75 13.23 -5.52
N ARG A 207 2.99 14.19 -4.96
CA ARG A 207 2.71 15.46 -5.62
C ARG A 207 4.01 16.23 -5.88
N ASP A 208 4.02 17.11 -6.87
CA ASP A 208 5.24 17.80 -7.30
C ASP A 208 5.92 18.60 -6.19
N GLU A 209 5.18 19.18 -5.27
CA GLU A 209 5.71 19.90 -4.10
C GLU A 209 6.51 19.03 -3.12
N TRP A 210 6.37 17.70 -3.19
CA TRP A 210 7.10 16.69 -2.44
C TRP A 210 8.15 15.97 -3.30
N GLY A 211 8.37 16.42 -4.53
CA GLY A 211 9.21 15.76 -5.54
C GLY A 211 10.67 15.55 -5.13
N MET A 212 11.20 16.35 -4.19
CA MET A 212 12.52 16.13 -3.58
C MET A 212 12.66 14.76 -2.90
N TYR A 213 11.54 14.22 -2.41
CA TYR A 213 11.48 12.92 -1.71
C TYR A 213 11.07 11.77 -2.62
N ASP A 214 10.90 12.00 -3.92
CA ASP A 214 10.62 10.97 -4.93
C ASP A 214 11.92 10.45 -5.52
N ALA A 215 12.29 9.20 -5.20
CA ALA A 215 13.51 8.58 -5.70
C ALA A 215 13.54 8.40 -7.24
N ARG A 216 12.40 8.56 -7.93
CA ARG A 216 12.35 8.53 -9.41
C ARG A 216 12.79 9.87 -10.02
N LYS A 217 12.86 10.95 -9.24
CA LYS A 217 13.26 12.30 -9.68
C LYS A 217 14.69 12.65 -9.28
N LYS A 218 15.35 11.78 -8.50
CA LYS A 218 16.77 11.84 -8.14
C LYS A 218 17.57 10.88 -9.02
#